data_6599a3c934ef5dcad229d081e8136d83
#
_entry.id   6599a3c934ef5dcad229d081e8136d83
#
_cell.length_a   1.000
_cell.length_b   1.000
_cell.length_c   1.000
_cell.angle_alpha   90.00
_cell.angle_beta   90.00
_cell.angle_gamma   90.00
#
_symmetry.space_group_name_H-M   'P 1'
#
loop_
_entity.id
_entity.type
_entity.pdbx_description
1 polymer ?
#
loop_
_entity_poly.entity_id
_entity_poly.type
_entity_poly.pdbx_seq_one_letter_code
_entity_poly.pdbx_strand_id
1 'polypeptide(L)'
;MQKVLTFTATCLLGILLCASAALAAEVKTDYFTLNLPSGWTQSQPVQSAQGATMAILQNAAEQTVVTVAVTPVPLSAKDLATQTLTNMKAAGFTVSEPVASGDSYMGEFSKEQVKGISYFSANGKLGSVITIMGASLDAGKKLLKDNLKPVDGKLFPTDF
;
A
#
# COMPACT_ATOMS: atom_id res chain seq x y z
N MET A 1 68.77 34.73 -11.40
CA MET A 1 67.63 35.41 -10.82
C MET A 1 66.39 34.80 -11.48
N GLN A 2 65.75 33.87 -10.81
CA GLN A 2 64.62 33.09 -11.31
C GLN A 2 63.34 33.74 -10.80
N LYS A 3 62.48 34.15 -11.73
CA LYS A 3 61.13 34.62 -11.43
C LYS A 3 60.21 33.44 -11.30
N VAL A 4 59.74 33.19 -10.08
CA VAL A 4 58.71 32.19 -9.81
C VAL A 4 57.33 32.78 -10.13
N LEU A 5 56.69 32.25 -11.15
CA LEU A 5 55.35 32.63 -11.56
C LEU A 5 54.38 31.73 -10.78
N THR A 6 53.67 32.32 -9.80
CA THR A 6 52.68 31.65 -9.00
C THR A 6 51.37 31.62 -9.78
N PHE A 7 50.99 30.43 -10.26
CA PHE A 7 49.70 30.19 -10.94
C PHE A 7 48.66 29.79 -9.88
N THR A 8 47.81 30.72 -9.53
CA THR A 8 46.66 30.44 -8.64
C THR A 8 45.55 29.85 -9.48
N ALA A 9 45.44 28.54 -9.47
CA ALA A 9 44.30 27.81 -10.06
C ALA A 9 43.11 27.87 -9.10
N THR A 10 42.12 28.72 -9.37
CA THR A 10 40.85 28.76 -8.69
C THR A 10 40.00 27.60 -9.21
N CYS A 11 39.97 26.49 -8.47
CA CYS A 11 39.00 25.42 -8.70
C CYS A 11 37.62 25.88 -8.24
N LEU A 12 36.82 26.36 -9.16
CA LEU A 12 35.37 26.51 -8.95
C LEU A 12 34.75 25.11 -8.94
N LEU A 13 34.57 24.54 -7.74
CA LEU A 13 33.86 23.31 -7.54
C LEU A 13 32.36 23.57 -7.70
N GLY A 14 31.86 23.43 -8.92
CA GLY A 14 30.43 23.46 -9.21
C GLY A 14 29.77 22.26 -8.56
N ILE A 15 29.11 22.46 -7.43
CA ILE A 15 28.21 21.46 -6.85
C ILE A 15 26.98 21.40 -7.75
N LEU A 16 26.96 20.44 -8.69
CA LEU A 16 25.73 20.05 -9.37
C LEU A 16 24.85 19.38 -8.31
N LEU A 17 23.94 20.15 -7.74
CA LEU A 17 22.76 19.59 -7.07
C LEU A 17 21.92 18.89 -8.16
N CYS A 18 22.18 17.61 -8.37
CA CYS A 18 21.22 16.73 -9.01
C CYS A 18 20.00 16.66 -8.07
N ALA A 19 19.04 17.55 -8.26
CA ALA A 19 17.69 17.36 -7.78
C ALA A 19 17.18 16.11 -8.49
N SER A 20 17.36 14.95 -7.85
CA SER A 20 16.65 13.74 -8.21
C SER A 20 15.18 14.09 -8.05
N ALA A 21 14.50 14.45 -9.12
CA ALA A 21 13.05 14.41 -9.16
C ALA A 21 12.69 12.97 -8.79
N ALA A 22 12.25 12.77 -7.56
CA ALA A 22 11.67 11.51 -7.14
C ALA A 22 10.43 11.33 -8.01
N LEU A 23 10.60 10.63 -9.15
CA LEU A 23 9.46 10.19 -9.94
C LEU A 23 8.60 9.39 -8.97
N ALA A 24 7.38 9.86 -8.74
CA ALA A 24 6.40 9.13 -7.96
C ALA A 24 6.31 7.73 -8.58
N ALA A 25 6.71 6.72 -7.82
CA ALA A 25 6.61 5.35 -8.31
C ALA A 25 5.12 5.01 -8.45
N GLU A 26 4.78 4.33 -9.53
CA GLU A 26 3.41 3.90 -9.80
C GLU A 26 3.34 2.38 -9.73
N VAL A 27 2.38 1.87 -8.97
CA VAL A 27 2.00 0.46 -8.99
C VAL A 27 0.78 0.32 -9.88
N LYS A 28 0.94 -0.37 -11.02
CA LYS A 28 -0.12 -0.59 -11.98
C LYS A 28 -0.42 -2.07 -12.14
N THR A 29 -1.69 -2.41 -12.10
CA THR A 29 -2.23 -3.76 -12.27
C THR A 29 -3.43 -3.74 -13.22
N ASP A 30 -4.01 -4.89 -13.50
CA ASP A 30 -5.27 -4.97 -14.28
C ASP A 30 -6.49 -4.46 -13.49
N TYR A 31 -6.37 -4.31 -12.16
CA TYR A 31 -7.49 -3.99 -11.26
C TYR A 31 -7.42 -2.60 -10.66
N PHE A 32 -6.23 -2.05 -10.54
CA PHE A 32 -6.01 -0.72 -9.95
C PHE A 32 -4.68 -0.12 -10.38
N THR A 33 -4.61 1.19 -10.25
CA THR A 33 -3.36 1.96 -10.26
C THR A 33 -3.21 2.66 -8.91
N LEU A 34 -2.01 2.68 -8.37
CA LEU A 34 -1.71 3.36 -7.13
C LEU A 34 -0.41 4.17 -7.26
N ASN A 35 -0.52 5.49 -7.14
CA ASN A 35 0.62 6.39 -7.13
C ASN A 35 1.26 6.36 -5.74
N LEU A 36 2.58 6.15 -5.69
CA LEU A 36 3.31 6.12 -4.42
C LEU A 36 3.91 7.51 -4.15
N PRO A 37 3.39 8.26 -3.16
CA PRO A 37 4.00 9.51 -2.74
C PRO A 37 5.34 9.25 -2.02
N SER A 38 6.11 10.32 -1.80
CA SER A 38 7.38 10.24 -1.07
C SER A 38 7.23 9.51 0.27
N GLY A 39 8.19 8.66 0.61
CA GLY A 39 8.19 7.81 1.80
C GLY A 39 7.55 6.44 1.60
N TRP A 40 6.76 6.24 0.55
CA TRP A 40 6.18 4.95 0.22
C TRP A 40 6.99 4.22 -0.84
N THR A 41 7.21 2.95 -0.63
CA THR A 41 7.90 2.06 -1.57
C THR A 41 7.15 0.75 -1.72
N GLN A 42 7.31 0.12 -2.86
CA GLN A 42 6.84 -1.24 -3.08
C GLN A 42 7.87 -2.22 -2.50
N SER A 43 7.44 -3.09 -1.58
CA SER A 43 8.35 -4.04 -0.89
C SER A 43 8.86 -5.13 -1.81
N GLN A 44 8.07 -5.50 -2.81
CA GLN A 44 8.39 -6.53 -3.81
C GLN A 44 7.57 -6.28 -5.08
N PRO A 45 7.98 -6.77 -6.25
CA PRO A 45 7.19 -6.68 -7.48
C PRO A 45 5.77 -7.20 -7.28
N VAL A 46 4.81 -6.64 -8.03
CA VAL A 46 3.42 -7.13 -8.03
C VAL A 46 3.43 -8.62 -8.36
N GLN A 47 2.79 -9.39 -7.50
CA GLN A 47 2.60 -10.82 -7.72
C GLN A 47 1.27 -11.03 -8.44
N SER A 48 1.30 -11.72 -9.57
CA SER A 48 0.10 -12.07 -10.32
C SER A 48 0.14 -13.55 -10.71
N ALA A 49 -0.88 -14.30 -10.31
CA ALA A 49 -1.02 -15.70 -10.64
C ALA A 49 -2.51 -16.10 -10.69
N GLN A 50 -2.91 -16.84 -11.72
CA GLN A 50 -4.27 -17.40 -11.84
C GLN A 50 -5.39 -16.35 -11.68
N GLY A 51 -5.18 -15.12 -12.18
CA GLY A 51 -6.13 -14.01 -12.05
C GLY A 51 -6.12 -13.32 -10.68
N ALA A 52 -5.34 -13.79 -9.71
CA ALA A 52 -5.09 -13.09 -8.46
C ALA A 52 -3.93 -12.10 -8.64
N THR A 53 -4.00 -10.97 -7.97
CA THR A 53 -2.96 -9.94 -7.95
C THR A 53 -2.73 -9.45 -6.53
N MET A 54 -1.48 -9.28 -6.13
CA MET A 54 -1.12 -8.75 -4.82
C MET A 54 0.02 -7.73 -4.95
N ALA A 55 -0.17 -6.57 -4.33
CA ALA A 55 0.84 -5.54 -4.14
C ALA A 55 1.07 -5.30 -2.65
N ILE A 56 2.33 -5.16 -2.24
CA ILE A 56 2.72 -4.87 -0.85
C ILE A 56 3.54 -3.59 -0.85
N LEU A 57 3.06 -2.62 -0.09
CA LEU A 57 3.61 -1.28 0.02
C LEU A 57 4.06 -1.03 1.46
N GLN A 58 5.10 -0.26 1.63
CA GLN A 58 5.61 0.07 2.96
C GLN A 58 6.04 1.53 3.06
N ASN A 59 5.85 2.08 4.24
CA ASN A 59 6.43 3.34 4.66
C ASN A 59 7.23 3.08 5.94
N ALA A 60 8.55 3.09 5.83
CA ALA A 60 9.44 2.78 6.96
C ALA A 60 9.39 3.86 8.04
N ALA A 61 9.22 5.14 7.67
CA ALA A 61 9.13 6.25 8.62
C ALA A 61 7.87 6.16 9.47
N GLU A 62 6.74 5.76 8.86
CA GLU A 62 5.44 5.57 9.54
C GLU A 62 5.29 4.16 10.13
N GLN A 63 6.25 3.27 9.91
CA GLN A 63 6.20 1.86 10.31
C GLN A 63 4.88 1.20 9.88
N THR A 64 4.47 1.45 8.64
CA THR A 64 3.18 1.05 8.10
C THR A 64 3.35 0.22 6.83
N VAL A 65 2.58 -0.84 6.74
CA VAL A 65 2.50 -1.71 5.56
C VAL A 65 1.06 -1.72 5.06
N VAL A 66 0.90 -1.61 3.74
CA VAL A 66 -0.38 -1.74 3.06
C VAL A 66 -0.28 -2.89 2.06
N THR A 67 -1.19 -3.84 2.14
CA THR A 67 -1.33 -4.91 1.17
C THR A 67 -2.64 -4.72 0.41
N VAL A 68 -2.58 -4.77 -0.91
CA VAL A 68 -3.76 -4.76 -1.78
C VAL A 68 -3.79 -6.07 -2.55
N ALA A 69 -4.77 -6.90 -2.28
CA ALA A 69 -4.97 -8.19 -2.95
C ALA A 69 -6.32 -8.22 -3.66
N VAL A 70 -6.33 -8.70 -4.91
CA VAL A 70 -7.54 -8.99 -5.67
C VAL A 70 -7.47 -10.45 -6.10
N THR A 71 -8.55 -11.18 -5.89
CA THR A 71 -8.58 -12.63 -6.14
C THR A 71 -9.91 -13.04 -6.78
N PRO A 72 -9.91 -13.97 -7.75
CA PRO A 72 -11.13 -14.60 -8.24
C PRO A 72 -11.82 -15.36 -7.10
N VAL A 73 -12.95 -14.86 -6.66
CA VAL A 73 -13.76 -15.47 -5.61
C VAL A 73 -15.21 -15.06 -5.78
N PRO A 74 -16.15 -16.04 -5.89
CA PRO A 74 -17.58 -15.76 -6.07
C PRO A 74 -18.27 -15.57 -4.70
N LEU A 75 -17.72 -14.71 -3.86
CA LEU A 75 -18.27 -14.39 -2.54
C LEU A 75 -18.82 -12.96 -2.53
N SER A 76 -19.76 -12.72 -1.61
CA SER A 76 -20.13 -11.35 -1.25
C SER A 76 -19.00 -10.71 -0.40
N ALA A 77 -18.96 -9.39 -0.33
CA ALA A 77 -18.01 -8.67 0.52
C ALA A 77 -18.13 -9.09 2.00
N LYS A 78 -19.36 -9.35 2.46
CA LYS A 78 -19.65 -9.82 3.82
C LYS A 78 -19.07 -11.22 4.07
N ASP A 79 -19.30 -12.14 3.14
CA ASP A 79 -18.83 -13.52 3.30
C ASP A 79 -17.31 -13.58 3.23
N LEU A 80 -16.70 -12.81 2.33
CA LEU A 80 -15.26 -12.64 2.24
C LEU A 80 -14.67 -12.11 3.55
N ALA A 81 -15.27 -11.07 4.14
CA ALA A 81 -14.87 -10.52 5.42
C ALA A 81 -14.98 -11.57 6.54
N THR A 82 -16.14 -12.22 6.64
CA THR A 82 -16.41 -13.22 7.68
C THR A 82 -15.41 -14.38 7.60
N GLN A 83 -15.19 -14.92 6.41
CA GLN A 83 -14.26 -16.03 6.19
C GLN A 83 -12.82 -15.64 6.51
N THR A 84 -12.38 -14.46 6.04
CA THR A 84 -11.02 -13.98 6.26
C THR A 84 -10.76 -13.74 7.74
N LEU A 85 -11.65 -13.03 8.45
CA LEU A 85 -11.51 -12.75 9.88
C LEU A 85 -11.58 -14.05 10.72
N THR A 86 -12.42 -15.02 10.32
CA THR A 86 -12.44 -16.35 10.97
C THR A 86 -11.10 -17.06 10.83
N ASN A 87 -10.51 -17.05 9.64
CA ASN A 87 -9.19 -17.64 9.40
C ASN A 87 -8.10 -16.94 10.20
N MET A 88 -8.14 -15.62 10.30
CA MET A 88 -7.21 -14.84 11.13
C MET A 88 -7.36 -15.20 12.61
N LYS A 89 -8.59 -15.33 13.10
CA LYS A 89 -8.86 -15.78 14.49
C LYS A 89 -8.28 -17.17 14.74
N ALA A 90 -8.46 -18.10 13.82
CA ALA A 90 -7.86 -19.45 13.90
C ALA A 90 -6.32 -19.41 13.90
N ALA A 91 -5.71 -18.41 13.25
CA ALA A 91 -4.27 -18.17 13.26
C ALA A 91 -3.76 -17.40 14.52
N GLY A 92 -4.65 -17.19 15.50
CA GLY A 92 -4.31 -16.58 16.79
C GLY A 92 -4.33 -15.05 16.82
N PHE A 93 -5.00 -14.42 15.85
CA PHE A 93 -5.29 -12.98 15.92
C PHE A 93 -6.56 -12.72 16.76
N THR A 94 -6.56 -11.62 17.48
CA THR A 94 -7.79 -11.02 17.99
C THR A 94 -8.39 -10.22 16.83
N VAL A 95 -9.67 -10.46 16.51
CA VAL A 95 -10.36 -9.80 15.39
C VAL A 95 -11.69 -9.22 15.86
N SER A 96 -12.12 -8.14 15.25
CA SER A 96 -13.48 -7.61 15.43
C SER A 96 -14.48 -8.41 14.58
N GLU A 97 -15.77 -8.26 14.85
CA GLU A 97 -16.80 -8.62 13.88
C GLU A 97 -16.70 -7.70 12.65
N PRO A 98 -17.06 -8.21 11.45
CA PRO A 98 -17.07 -7.40 10.25
C PRO A 98 -18.14 -6.31 10.33
N VAL A 99 -17.74 -5.07 10.08
CA VAL A 99 -18.62 -3.88 10.09
C VAL A 99 -18.82 -3.41 8.66
N ALA A 100 -20.06 -3.09 8.27
CA ALA A 100 -20.35 -2.52 6.96
C ALA A 100 -19.80 -1.10 6.84
N SER A 101 -19.17 -0.80 5.68
CA SER A 101 -18.65 0.51 5.31
C SER A 101 -19.02 0.77 3.84
N GLY A 102 -20.17 1.43 3.62
CA GLY A 102 -20.75 1.56 2.28
C GLY A 102 -21.06 0.18 1.67
N ASP A 103 -20.60 -0.07 0.45
CA ASP A 103 -20.72 -1.36 -0.26
C ASP A 103 -19.66 -2.38 0.15
N SER A 104 -18.77 -2.01 1.08
CA SER A 104 -17.66 -2.81 1.57
C SER A 104 -17.88 -3.24 3.03
N TYR A 105 -17.00 -4.08 3.53
CA TYR A 105 -16.91 -4.43 4.95
C TYR A 105 -15.51 -4.15 5.46
N MET A 106 -15.40 -3.88 6.75
CA MET A 106 -14.10 -3.73 7.40
C MET A 106 -14.04 -4.55 8.68
N GLY A 107 -12.83 -4.91 9.10
CA GLY A 107 -12.57 -5.56 10.37
C GLY A 107 -11.20 -5.20 10.89
N GLU A 108 -11.13 -4.96 12.19
CA GLU A 108 -9.88 -4.69 12.89
C GLU A 108 -9.27 -5.99 13.39
N PHE A 109 -7.96 -6.02 13.48
CA PHE A 109 -7.24 -7.16 14.03
C PHE A 109 -6.01 -6.72 14.80
N SER A 110 -5.60 -7.59 15.73
CA SER A 110 -4.35 -7.41 16.45
C SER A 110 -3.74 -8.76 16.84
N LYS A 111 -2.42 -8.81 16.91
CA LYS A 111 -1.66 -9.92 17.45
C LYS A 111 -0.37 -9.38 18.04
N GLU A 112 -0.15 -9.61 19.35
CA GLU A 112 0.98 -9.04 20.09
C GLU A 112 1.03 -7.51 19.95
N GLN A 113 2.07 -6.96 19.33
CA GLN A 113 2.23 -5.53 19.12
C GLN A 113 1.74 -5.05 17.74
N VAL A 114 1.31 -5.99 16.85
CA VAL A 114 0.81 -5.66 15.53
C VAL A 114 -0.67 -5.35 15.62
N LYS A 115 -1.07 -4.20 15.07
CA LYS A 115 -2.47 -3.80 14.89
C LYS A 115 -2.70 -3.54 13.41
N GLY A 116 -3.92 -3.79 12.97
CA GLY A 116 -4.30 -3.54 11.59
C GLY A 116 -5.79 -3.46 11.38
N ILE A 117 -6.14 -3.05 10.18
CA ILE A 117 -7.51 -3.01 9.67
C ILE A 117 -7.52 -3.62 8.28
N SER A 118 -8.54 -4.41 7.99
CA SER A 118 -8.77 -4.97 6.65
C SER A 118 -10.09 -4.48 6.11
N TYR A 119 -10.10 -4.12 4.83
CA TYR A 119 -11.27 -3.76 4.04
C TYR A 119 -11.55 -4.87 3.04
N PHE A 120 -12.81 -5.18 2.84
CA PHE A 120 -13.29 -6.27 2.01
C PHE A 120 -14.33 -5.75 1.03
N SER A 121 -14.09 -5.92 -0.26
CA SER A 121 -15.03 -5.56 -1.31
C SER A 121 -15.17 -6.72 -2.30
N ALA A 122 -16.29 -6.80 -3.00
CA ALA A 122 -16.51 -7.84 -4.00
C ALA A 122 -17.53 -7.39 -5.05
N ASN A 123 -17.35 -7.87 -6.28
CA ASN A 123 -18.28 -7.62 -7.39
C ASN A 123 -19.03 -8.89 -7.85
N GLY A 124 -18.96 -9.99 -7.08
CA GLY A 124 -19.58 -11.27 -7.39
C GLY A 124 -18.73 -12.22 -8.24
N LYS A 125 -17.59 -11.76 -8.77
CA LYS A 125 -16.61 -12.59 -9.51
C LYS A 125 -15.22 -12.49 -8.89
N LEU A 126 -14.90 -11.31 -8.41
CA LEU A 126 -13.63 -10.98 -7.78
C LEU A 126 -13.91 -10.42 -6.40
N GLY A 127 -13.01 -10.70 -5.47
CA GLY A 127 -12.96 -10.06 -4.17
C GLY A 127 -11.64 -9.33 -4.00
N SER A 128 -11.67 -8.20 -3.30
CA SER A 128 -10.46 -7.51 -2.86
C SER A 128 -10.36 -7.52 -1.35
N VAL A 129 -9.13 -7.66 -0.88
CA VAL A 129 -8.76 -7.49 0.52
C VAL A 129 -7.65 -6.45 0.59
N ILE A 130 -7.93 -5.34 1.24
CA ILE A 130 -6.93 -4.32 1.52
C ILE A 130 -6.63 -4.37 2.99
N THR A 131 -5.37 -4.58 3.35
CA THR A 131 -4.94 -4.64 4.74
C THR A 131 -3.93 -3.54 5.02
N ILE A 132 -4.18 -2.76 6.06
CA ILE A 132 -3.27 -1.75 6.60
C ILE A 132 -2.83 -2.26 7.96
N MET A 133 -1.52 -2.32 8.21
CA MET A 133 -0.98 -2.74 9.50
C MET A 133 0.24 -1.92 9.88
N GLY A 134 0.47 -1.75 11.18
CA GLY A 134 1.62 -1.07 11.71
C GLY A 134 1.29 0.03 12.72
N ALA A 135 2.23 0.96 12.90
CA ALA A 135 2.10 2.01 13.91
C ALA A 135 1.13 3.12 13.50
N SER A 136 1.06 3.45 12.19
CA SER A 136 0.24 4.54 11.67
C SER A 136 -0.78 4.03 10.65
N LEU A 137 -1.95 3.57 11.11
CA LEU A 137 -3.04 3.14 10.21
C LEU A 137 -3.55 4.31 9.35
N ASP A 138 -3.53 5.53 9.89
CA ASP A 138 -4.00 6.73 9.18
C ASP A 138 -3.10 7.08 7.99
N ALA A 139 -1.79 6.82 8.06
CA ALA A 139 -0.89 6.97 6.91
C ALA A 139 -1.28 6.03 5.76
N GLY A 140 -1.63 4.78 6.08
CA GLY A 140 -2.11 3.82 5.09
C GLY A 140 -3.47 4.19 4.50
N LYS A 141 -4.42 4.63 5.32
CA LYS A 141 -5.73 5.13 4.86
C LYS A 141 -5.56 6.33 3.92
N LYS A 142 -4.72 7.28 4.31
CA LYS A 142 -4.42 8.47 3.48
C LYS A 142 -3.79 8.08 2.14
N LEU A 143 -2.82 7.15 2.13
CA LEU A 143 -2.24 6.64 0.90
C LEU A 143 -3.33 6.16 -0.06
N LEU A 144 -4.20 5.27 0.42
CA LEU A 144 -5.25 4.66 -0.39
C LEU A 144 -6.28 5.69 -0.87
N LYS A 145 -6.79 6.52 0.04
CA LYS A 145 -7.78 7.55 -0.27
C LYS A 145 -7.30 8.52 -1.36
N ASP A 146 -6.07 8.97 -1.28
CA ASP A 146 -5.55 10.02 -2.16
C ASP A 146 -4.98 9.46 -3.48
N ASN A 147 -4.56 8.19 -3.51
CA ASN A 147 -3.72 7.68 -4.60
C ASN A 147 -4.23 6.41 -5.27
N LEU A 148 -5.18 5.67 -4.67
CA LEU A 148 -5.76 4.47 -5.28
C LEU A 148 -6.79 4.86 -6.34
N LYS A 149 -6.60 4.34 -7.55
CA LYS A 149 -7.51 4.50 -8.68
C LYS A 149 -7.98 3.12 -9.12
N PRO A 150 -9.19 2.69 -8.74
CA PRO A 150 -9.72 1.40 -9.13
C PRO A 150 -10.13 1.40 -10.62
N VAL A 151 -9.98 0.24 -11.27
CA VAL A 151 -10.56 -0.02 -12.61
C VAL A 151 -12.06 -0.32 -12.47
N ASP A 152 -12.44 -1.09 -11.45
CA ASP A 152 -13.83 -1.35 -11.05
C ASP A 152 -14.07 -0.83 -9.64
N GLY A 153 -14.90 0.19 -9.49
CA GLY A 153 -15.18 0.83 -8.20
C GLY A 153 -15.86 -0.09 -7.19
N LYS A 154 -16.51 -1.18 -7.62
CA LYS A 154 -17.13 -2.16 -6.71
C LYS A 154 -16.12 -3.05 -6.02
N LEU A 155 -14.90 -3.12 -6.53
CA LEU A 155 -13.82 -3.92 -5.94
C LEU A 155 -13.03 -3.20 -4.86
N PHE A 156 -13.35 -1.95 -4.59
CA PHE A 156 -12.58 -1.16 -3.63
C PHE A 156 -13.50 -0.30 -2.78
N PRO A 157 -13.20 -0.12 -1.48
CA PRO A 157 -13.98 0.77 -0.64
C PRO A 157 -13.88 2.21 -1.14
N THR A 158 -14.96 2.95 -0.99
CA THR A 158 -15.01 4.39 -1.26
C THR A 158 -14.48 5.20 -0.08
N ASP A 159 -14.51 4.61 1.11
CA ASP A 159 -14.09 5.23 2.37
C ASP A 159 -13.03 4.36 3.08
N PHE A 160 -11.94 5.01 3.52
CA PHE A 160 -10.83 4.41 4.26
C PHE A 160 -10.66 5.02 5.65
#